data_5cae04535ca7d22c6ad891fd110b317f
#
_entry.id   5cae04535ca7d22c6ad891fd110b317f
#
_cell.length_a   1.000
_cell.length_b   1.000
_cell.length_c   1.000
_cell.angle_alpha   90.00
_cell.angle_beta   90.00
_cell.angle_gamma   90.00
#
_symmetry.space_group_name_H-M   'P 1'
#
loop_
_entity.id
_entity.type
_entity.pdbx_description
1 polymer ?
#
loop_
_entity_poly.entity_id
_entity_poly.type
_entity_poly.pdbx_seq_one_letter_code
_entity_poly.pdbx_strand_id
1 'polypeptide(L)'
;MEAEKQQKMAEYIQSIAAIEDCMRPYREQRKELRRNFLDNRWLSKDDISLAMKAFRMWEQQIDLDNFTKVFEAVETSFLDKGERNDSA
;
A
#
# COMPACT_ATOMS: atom_id res chain seq x y z
N MET A 1 30.21 -22.46 14.80
CA MET A 1 29.97 -21.40 13.83
C MET A 1 28.73 -21.67 13.01
N GLU A 2 28.77 -22.73 12.21
CA GLU A 2 27.58 -23.07 11.44
C GLU A 2 26.38 -23.36 12.32
N ALA A 3 26.58 -24.13 13.39
CA ALA A 3 25.48 -24.48 14.29
C ALA A 3 24.92 -23.24 14.98
N GLU A 4 25.78 -22.32 15.36
CA GLU A 4 25.37 -21.08 16.00
C GLU A 4 24.54 -20.22 15.05
N LYS A 5 24.98 -20.13 13.80
CA LYS A 5 24.27 -19.37 12.78
C LYS A 5 22.91 -19.96 12.50
N GLN A 6 22.83 -21.29 12.42
CA GLN A 6 21.56 -21.96 12.21
C GLN A 6 20.60 -21.75 13.35
N GLN A 7 21.12 -21.74 14.59
CA GLN A 7 20.29 -21.47 15.75
C GLN A 7 19.72 -20.05 15.71
N LYS A 8 20.55 -19.09 15.31
CA LYS A 8 20.10 -17.70 15.21
C LYS A 8 19.04 -17.53 14.11
N MET A 9 19.21 -18.26 13.01
CA MET A 9 18.20 -18.23 11.97
C MET A 9 16.87 -18.77 12.45
N ALA A 10 16.91 -19.89 13.18
CA ALA A 10 15.70 -20.49 13.74
C ALA A 10 15.02 -19.51 14.72
N GLU A 11 15.79 -18.87 15.59
CA GLU A 11 15.25 -17.90 16.52
C GLU A 11 14.58 -16.75 15.79
N TYR A 12 15.22 -16.26 14.73
CA TYR A 12 14.69 -15.15 13.95
C TYR A 12 13.35 -15.54 13.31
N ILE A 13 13.29 -16.70 12.68
CA ILE A 13 12.07 -17.15 12.02
C ILE A 13 10.94 -17.38 13.02
N GLN A 14 11.26 -17.96 14.17
CA GLN A 14 10.25 -18.16 15.22
C GLN A 14 9.71 -16.81 15.70
N SER A 15 10.57 -15.83 15.85
CA SER A 15 10.15 -14.51 16.27
C SER A 15 9.25 -13.84 15.21
N ILE A 16 9.62 -13.98 13.94
CA ILE A 16 8.80 -13.45 12.85
C ILE A 16 7.44 -14.12 12.82
N ALA A 17 7.41 -15.44 12.96
CA ALA A 17 6.15 -16.19 12.96
C ALA A 17 5.23 -15.74 14.11
N ALA A 18 5.79 -15.49 15.27
CA ALA A 18 5.02 -15.00 16.41
C ALA A 18 4.44 -13.61 16.14
N ILE A 19 5.24 -12.74 15.54
CA ILE A 19 4.78 -11.40 15.18
C ILE A 19 3.64 -11.48 14.15
N GLU A 20 3.80 -12.33 13.14
CA GLU A 20 2.77 -12.50 12.13
C GLU A 20 1.46 -13.03 12.71
N ASP A 21 1.58 -13.96 13.66
CA ASP A 21 0.39 -14.47 14.34
C ASP A 21 -0.34 -13.38 15.11
N CYS A 22 0.40 -12.48 15.72
CA CYS A 22 -0.19 -11.33 16.41
C CYS A 22 -0.86 -10.37 15.45
N MET A 23 -0.39 -10.29 14.22
CA MET A 23 -0.96 -9.39 13.22
C MET A 23 -2.21 -9.96 12.54
N ARG A 24 -2.42 -11.28 12.63
CA ARG A 24 -3.55 -11.91 11.94
C ARG A 24 -4.90 -11.31 12.30
N PRO A 25 -5.22 -11.10 13.58
CA PRO A 25 -6.51 -10.50 13.94
C PRO A 25 -6.70 -9.13 13.31
N TYR A 26 -5.63 -8.34 13.21
CA TYR A 26 -5.73 -7.00 12.62
C TYR A 26 -6.02 -7.09 11.12
N ARG A 27 -5.42 -8.04 10.43
CA ARG A 27 -5.70 -8.26 9.02
C ARG A 27 -7.15 -8.66 8.79
N GLU A 28 -7.66 -9.53 9.64
CA GLU A 28 -9.06 -9.96 9.55
C GLU A 28 -10.00 -8.79 9.80
N GLN A 29 -9.70 -7.95 10.78
CA GLN A 29 -10.49 -6.77 11.06
C GLN A 29 -10.50 -5.81 9.88
N ARG A 30 -9.36 -5.64 9.21
CA ARG A 30 -9.29 -4.76 8.05
C ARG A 30 -10.12 -5.29 6.89
N LYS A 31 -10.06 -6.59 6.66
CA LYS A 31 -10.87 -7.23 5.62
C LYS A 31 -12.36 -7.06 5.90
N GLU A 32 -12.74 -7.26 7.13
CA GLU A 32 -14.13 -7.16 7.53
C GLU A 32 -14.63 -5.73 7.41
N LEU A 33 -13.82 -4.77 7.83
CA LEU A 33 -14.16 -3.36 7.71
C LEU A 33 -14.37 -3.00 6.24
N ARG A 34 -13.46 -3.41 5.38
CA ARG A 34 -13.56 -3.14 3.95
C ARG A 34 -14.82 -3.73 3.36
N ARG A 35 -15.09 -4.99 3.69
CA ARG A 35 -16.28 -5.69 3.20
C ARG A 35 -17.54 -4.97 3.63
N ASN A 36 -17.57 -4.51 4.88
CA ASN A 36 -18.73 -3.83 5.42
C ASN A 36 -19.04 -2.55 4.64
N PHE A 37 -18.01 -1.77 4.34
CA PHE A 37 -18.20 -0.54 3.58
C PHE A 37 -18.63 -0.79 2.14
N LEU A 38 -18.12 -1.86 1.54
CA LEU A 38 -18.51 -2.24 0.20
C LEU A 38 -19.93 -2.80 0.15
N ASP A 39 -20.27 -3.68 1.08
CA ASP A 39 -21.59 -4.33 1.10
C ASP A 39 -22.70 -3.33 1.37
N ASN A 40 -22.44 -2.34 2.20
CA ASN A 40 -23.41 -1.29 2.48
C ASN A 40 -23.42 -0.21 1.39
N ARG A 41 -22.55 -0.34 0.40
CA ARG A 41 -22.46 0.60 -0.72
C ARG A 41 -22.13 2.03 -0.25
N TRP A 42 -21.46 2.14 0.88
CA TRP A 42 -21.00 3.45 1.34
C TRP A 42 -19.84 3.95 0.50
N LEU A 43 -18.97 3.04 0.09
CA LEU A 43 -17.82 3.35 -0.75
C LEU A 43 -17.66 2.28 -1.82
N SER A 44 -17.11 2.69 -2.96
CA SER A 44 -16.72 1.75 -4.01
C SER A 44 -15.30 1.26 -3.76
N LYS A 45 -14.87 0.25 -4.52
CA LYS A 45 -13.50 -0.23 -4.45
C LYS A 45 -12.51 0.88 -4.78
N ASP A 46 -12.84 1.70 -5.78
CA ASP A 46 -11.98 2.81 -6.18
C ASP A 46 -11.90 3.85 -5.07
N ASP A 47 -13.01 4.14 -4.41
CA ASP A 47 -13.02 5.08 -3.30
C ASP A 47 -12.11 4.61 -2.18
N ILE A 48 -12.20 3.33 -1.82
CA ILE A 48 -11.37 2.76 -0.76
C ILE A 48 -9.90 2.81 -1.14
N SER A 49 -9.59 2.45 -2.38
CA SER A 49 -8.21 2.48 -2.85
C SER A 49 -7.64 3.89 -2.79
N LEU A 50 -8.41 4.86 -3.24
CA LEU A 50 -7.98 6.26 -3.24
C LEU A 50 -7.80 6.77 -1.81
N ALA A 51 -8.75 6.46 -0.94
CA ALA A 51 -8.67 6.87 0.45
C ALA A 51 -7.42 6.28 1.13
N MET A 52 -7.11 5.02 0.85
CA MET A 52 -5.93 4.38 1.42
C MET A 52 -4.65 5.02 0.92
N LYS A 53 -4.61 5.38 -0.36
CA LYS A 53 -3.43 6.08 -0.90
C LYS A 53 -3.25 7.44 -0.23
N ALA A 54 -4.34 8.18 -0.08
CA ALA A 54 -4.28 9.48 0.58
C ALA A 54 -3.83 9.35 2.03
N PHE A 55 -4.35 8.35 2.73
CA PHE A 55 -3.97 8.11 4.11
C PHE A 55 -2.47 7.81 4.24
N ARG A 56 -1.94 6.97 3.36
CA ARG A 56 -0.52 6.64 3.40
C ARG A 56 0.35 7.84 3.08
N MET A 57 -0.07 8.68 2.15
CA MET A 57 0.65 9.90 1.84
C MET A 57 0.66 10.84 3.04
N TRP A 58 -0.47 10.91 3.74
CA TRP A 58 -0.56 11.72 4.95
C TRP A 58 0.36 11.20 6.05
N GLU A 59 0.38 9.87 6.25
CA GLU A 59 1.25 9.25 7.24
C GLU A 59 2.73 9.53 6.96
N GLN A 60 3.09 9.51 5.68
CA GLN A 60 4.47 9.74 5.26
C GLN A 60 4.82 11.22 5.20
N GLN A 61 3.86 12.09 5.50
CA GLN A 61 4.04 13.53 5.46
C GLN A 61 4.53 14.01 4.11
N ILE A 62 3.95 13.45 3.06
CA ILE A 62 4.26 13.84 1.69
C ILE A 62 3.87 15.31 1.49
N ASP A 63 4.76 16.09 0.91
CA ASP A 63 4.46 17.46 0.49
C ASP A 63 3.58 17.37 -0.74
N LEU A 64 2.29 17.60 -0.56
CA LEU A 64 1.33 17.41 -1.64
C LEU A 64 1.54 18.38 -2.79
N ASP A 65 1.92 19.60 -2.49
CA ASP A 65 2.18 20.59 -3.54
C ASP A 65 3.34 20.14 -4.42
N ASN A 66 4.40 19.70 -3.80
CA ASN A 66 5.55 19.18 -4.54
C ASN A 66 5.20 17.92 -5.31
N PHE A 67 4.46 17.03 -4.68
CA PHE A 67 4.01 15.80 -5.33
C PHE A 67 3.18 16.12 -6.58
N THR A 68 2.28 17.08 -6.48
CA THR A 68 1.43 17.49 -7.60
C THR A 68 2.28 18.02 -8.76
N LYS A 69 3.29 18.80 -8.44
CA LYS A 69 4.18 19.34 -9.47
C LYS A 69 4.93 18.24 -10.19
N VAL A 70 5.44 17.27 -9.43
CA VAL A 70 6.16 16.15 -10.02
C VAL A 70 5.21 15.29 -10.85
N PHE A 71 4.01 15.07 -10.35
CA PHE A 71 3.00 14.30 -11.07
C PHE A 71 2.68 14.98 -12.40
N GLU A 72 2.50 16.29 -12.39
CA GLU A 72 2.22 17.03 -13.61
C GLU A 72 3.38 16.97 -14.60
N ALA A 73 4.60 17.00 -14.08
CA ALA A 73 5.77 16.85 -14.95
C ALA A 73 5.80 15.50 -15.62
N VAL A 74 5.49 14.44 -14.88
CA VAL A 74 5.42 13.10 -15.45
C VAL A 74 4.31 13.02 -16.49
N GLU A 75 3.15 13.54 -16.15
CA GLU A 75 2.00 13.53 -17.06
C GLU A 75 2.33 14.28 -18.35
N THR A 76 2.90 15.44 -18.23
CA THR A 76 3.28 16.23 -19.40
C THR A 76 4.29 15.50 -20.26
N SER A 77 5.25 14.84 -19.62
CA SER A 77 6.27 14.08 -20.34
C SER A 77 5.64 13.00 -21.22
N PHE A 78 4.64 12.32 -20.72
CA PHE A 78 3.98 11.29 -21.51
C PHE A 78 3.03 11.86 -22.54
N LEU A 79 2.35 12.95 -22.23
CA LEU A 79 1.46 13.60 -23.16
C LEU A 79 2.23 14.23 -24.33
N ASP A 80 3.39 14.80 -24.04
CA ASP A 80 4.21 15.43 -25.08
C ASP A 80 4.67 14.42 -26.13
N LYS A 81 4.84 13.16 -25.73
CA LYS A 81 5.21 12.14 -26.69
C LYS A 81 4.06 11.80 -27.61
N GLY A 82 2.84 11.95 -27.14
CA GLY A 82 1.67 11.82 -27.96
C GLY A 82 1.31 10.40 -28.38
N GLU A 83 2.19 9.48 -28.19
CA GLU A 83 1.97 8.17 -28.76
C GLU A 83 0.84 7.42 -28.10
N ARG A 84 0.56 7.70 -26.85
CA ARG A 84 -0.46 6.92 -26.17
C ARG A 84 -1.85 7.30 -26.60
N ASN A 85 -2.05 8.55 -26.81
CA ASN A 85 -3.37 9.02 -27.18
C ASN A 85 -3.69 8.72 -28.60
N ASP A 86 -2.70 8.72 -29.40
CA ASP A 86 -2.92 8.59 -30.81
C ASP A 86 -3.28 7.21 -31.23
N SER A 87 -2.96 6.27 -30.38
CA SER A 87 -3.28 4.92 -30.71
C SER A 87 -4.76 4.71 -30.86
N ALA A 88 -5.51 5.66 -30.55
CA ALA A 88 -6.94 5.56 -30.70
C ALA A 88 -7.36 5.32 -32.14
#